data_45546d8d5ccd7392026fa67e0a01a12c
#
_entry.id   45546d8d5ccd7392026fa67e0a01a12c
#
_cell.length_a   1.000
_cell.length_b   1.000
_cell.length_c   1.000
_cell.angle_alpha   90.00
_cell.angle_beta   90.00
_cell.angle_gamma   90.00
#
_symmetry.space_group_name_H-M   'P 1'
#
loop_
_entity.id
_entity.type
_entity.pdbx_description
1 polymer ?
#
loop_
_entity_poly.entity_id
_entity_poly.type
_entity_poly.pdbx_seq_one_letter_code
_entity_poly.pdbx_strand_id
1 'polypeptide(L)'
;MTQKPIDGPAMVTNSGLVPIVIEQTARGERSFDIFSRLLKERVIFMVGPVEDHMANLIVAQLLFLESENPDKDIHLYINSPGGSVTAGMSIYDTMQFVKPDVATLCVGQAASMGAFLLAGGAAGKRACLPNSRVMIHQPLGGYQGQASDIEIHTREILKIRHTLNSILAHHTGQKLETIGKDTDRDYFMDPQQAKDYGLIDSILDKRVPNK
;
A
#
# COMPACT_ATOMS: atom_id res chain seq x y z
N MET A 1 -22.90 19.75 -45.94
CA MET A 1 -21.84 20.31 -45.12
C MET A 1 -21.62 19.37 -43.93
N THR A 2 -20.62 18.53 -44.04
CA THR A 2 -20.27 17.52 -43.03
C THR A 2 -19.22 18.14 -42.09
N GLN A 3 -19.58 18.38 -40.85
CA GLN A 3 -18.65 18.83 -39.81
C GLN A 3 -17.67 17.67 -39.48
N LYS A 4 -16.35 17.93 -39.64
CA LYS A 4 -15.30 17.08 -39.13
C LYS A 4 -15.30 17.09 -37.59
N PRO A 5 -15.04 15.95 -36.93
CA PRO A 5 -14.82 15.94 -35.49
C PRO A 5 -13.54 16.71 -35.18
N ILE A 6 -13.60 17.57 -34.17
CA ILE A 6 -12.43 18.28 -33.62
C ILE A 6 -11.68 17.25 -32.77
N ASP A 7 -10.52 16.81 -33.26
CA ASP A 7 -9.58 16.04 -32.45
C ASP A 7 -9.17 16.88 -31.24
N GLY A 8 -9.61 16.49 -30.05
CA GLY A 8 -9.13 17.06 -28.80
C GLY A 8 -7.63 16.74 -28.64
N PRO A 9 -6.88 17.58 -27.90
CA PRO A 9 -5.45 17.36 -27.70
C PRO A 9 -5.24 15.97 -27.09
N ALA A 10 -4.41 15.16 -27.75
CA ALA A 10 -3.97 13.88 -27.21
C ALA A 10 -3.39 14.13 -25.81
N MET A 11 -3.94 13.48 -24.78
CA MET A 11 -3.31 13.43 -23.47
C MET A 11 -1.92 12.86 -23.66
N VAL A 12 -0.90 13.70 -23.56
CA VAL A 12 0.48 13.24 -23.41
C VAL A 12 0.54 12.64 -22.01
N THR A 13 0.39 11.32 -21.93
CA THR A 13 0.76 10.59 -20.73
C THR A 13 2.25 10.79 -20.54
N ASN A 14 2.59 11.62 -19.56
CA ASN A 14 3.97 11.84 -19.16
C ASN A 14 4.47 10.52 -18.52
N SER A 15 4.85 9.56 -19.35
CA SER A 15 5.58 8.38 -18.92
C SER A 15 6.98 8.87 -18.53
N GLY A 16 7.12 9.31 -17.26
CA GLY A 16 8.39 9.75 -16.71
C GLY A 16 9.45 8.69 -17.01
N LEU A 17 10.55 9.12 -17.64
CA LEU A 17 11.70 8.25 -17.88
C LEU A 17 12.18 7.70 -16.54
N VAL A 18 12.11 6.39 -16.35
CA VAL A 18 12.67 5.74 -15.17
C VAL A 18 14.19 5.80 -15.29
N PRO A 19 14.92 6.41 -14.33
CA PRO A 19 16.37 6.50 -14.38
C PRO A 19 17.05 5.13 -14.44
N ILE A 20 18.06 5.00 -15.27
CA ILE A 20 18.91 3.82 -15.34
C ILE A 20 20.18 4.06 -14.54
N VAL A 21 20.57 3.09 -13.73
CA VAL A 21 21.83 3.06 -12.97
C VAL A 21 22.73 1.94 -13.51
N ILE A 22 24.03 2.22 -13.59
CA ILE A 22 25.03 1.25 -14.03
C ILE A 22 25.82 0.77 -12.81
N GLU A 23 25.81 -0.53 -12.59
CA GLU A 23 26.56 -1.21 -11.54
C GLU A 23 27.79 -1.88 -12.16
N GLN A 24 28.97 -1.55 -11.66
CA GLN A 24 30.20 -2.23 -12.07
C GLN A 24 30.42 -3.49 -11.23
N THR A 25 30.53 -4.63 -11.88
CA THR A 25 30.80 -5.91 -11.23
C THR A 25 32.10 -6.52 -11.77
N ALA A 26 32.63 -7.53 -11.07
CA ALA A 26 33.80 -8.29 -11.55
C ALA A 26 33.59 -8.98 -12.92
N ARG A 27 32.31 -9.08 -13.38
CA ARG A 27 31.93 -9.69 -14.67
C ARG A 27 31.55 -8.66 -15.74
N GLY A 28 31.79 -7.36 -15.49
CA GLY A 28 31.44 -6.25 -16.38
C GLY A 28 30.32 -5.36 -15.84
N GLU A 29 29.90 -4.43 -16.67
CA GLU A 29 28.84 -3.48 -16.37
C GLU A 29 27.44 -4.11 -16.51
N ARG A 30 26.55 -3.81 -15.58
CA ARG A 30 25.12 -4.15 -15.66
C ARG A 30 24.29 -2.91 -15.46
N SER A 31 23.34 -2.67 -16.34
CA SER A 31 22.35 -1.61 -16.22
C SER A 31 21.06 -2.13 -15.60
N PHE A 32 20.50 -1.33 -14.69
CA PHE A 32 19.20 -1.57 -14.05
C PHE A 32 18.40 -0.27 -14.10
N ASP A 33 17.10 -0.35 -14.24
CA ASP A 33 16.27 0.78 -13.81
C ASP A 33 16.35 0.92 -12.27
N ILE A 34 16.04 2.13 -11.78
CA ILE A 34 16.22 2.43 -10.35
C ILE A 34 15.38 1.52 -9.44
N PHE A 35 14.15 1.15 -9.86
CA PHE A 35 13.29 0.28 -9.07
C PHE A 35 13.81 -1.15 -9.02
N SER A 36 14.24 -1.71 -10.17
CA SER A 36 14.89 -3.02 -10.24
C SER A 36 16.18 -3.06 -9.39
N ARG A 37 16.96 -1.95 -9.36
CA ARG A 37 18.14 -1.87 -8.52
C ARG A 37 17.78 -1.88 -7.02
N LEU A 38 16.73 -1.15 -6.62
CA LEU A 38 16.27 -1.11 -5.23
C LEU A 38 15.59 -2.43 -4.82
N LEU A 39 14.96 -3.14 -5.75
CA LEU A 39 14.41 -4.48 -5.50
C LEU A 39 15.50 -5.47 -5.06
N LYS A 40 16.73 -5.37 -5.61
CA LYS A 40 17.89 -6.17 -5.13
C LYS A 40 18.23 -5.90 -3.66
N GLU A 41 17.93 -4.71 -3.16
CA GLU A 41 18.02 -4.36 -1.73
C GLU A 41 16.74 -4.69 -0.95
N ARG A 42 15.85 -5.47 -1.56
CA ARG A 42 14.58 -5.94 -0.98
C ARG A 42 13.57 -4.81 -0.71
N VAL A 43 13.66 -3.71 -1.46
CA VAL A 43 12.77 -2.55 -1.36
C VAL A 43 11.75 -2.59 -2.49
N ILE A 44 10.47 -2.60 -2.11
CA ILE A 44 9.32 -2.51 -3.00
C ILE A 44 8.65 -1.15 -2.82
N PHE A 45 8.25 -0.51 -3.91
CA PHE A 45 7.50 0.75 -3.89
C PHE A 45 6.04 0.54 -4.24
N MET A 46 5.16 0.99 -3.35
CA MET A 46 3.72 1.09 -3.58
C MET A 46 3.35 2.57 -3.69
N VAL A 47 3.30 3.08 -4.91
CA VAL A 47 3.09 4.51 -5.20
C VAL A 47 1.87 4.70 -6.09
N GLY A 48 0.96 5.61 -5.68
CA GLY A 48 -0.28 5.89 -6.40
C GLY A 48 -1.46 5.04 -5.95
N PRO A 49 -2.56 5.03 -6.73
CA PRO A 49 -3.77 4.27 -6.40
C PRO A 49 -3.52 2.77 -6.36
N VAL A 50 -4.14 2.10 -5.38
CA VAL A 50 -4.13 0.63 -5.29
C VAL A 50 -5.12 0.06 -6.30
N GLU A 51 -4.60 -0.62 -7.31
CA GLU A 51 -5.35 -1.23 -8.40
C GLU A 51 -4.76 -2.60 -8.76
N ASP A 52 -5.49 -3.40 -9.56
CA ASP A 52 -5.14 -4.79 -9.84
C ASP A 52 -3.74 -4.95 -10.45
N HIS A 53 -3.36 -4.05 -11.39
CA HIS A 53 -2.03 -4.12 -12.02
C HIS A 53 -0.91 -3.89 -10.99
N MET A 54 -1.02 -2.83 -10.17
CA MET A 54 -0.06 -2.57 -9.09
C MET A 54 0.00 -3.72 -8.10
N ALA A 55 -1.15 -4.23 -7.67
CA ALA A 55 -1.24 -5.32 -6.70
C ALA A 55 -0.53 -6.58 -7.21
N ASN A 56 -0.78 -6.97 -8.47
CA ASN A 56 -0.13 -8.13 -9.08
C ASN A 56 1.41 -7.98 -9.13
N LEU A 57 1.91 -6.77 -9.43
CA LEU A 57 3.35 -6.51 -9.43
C LEU A 57 3.95 -6.60 -8.02
N ILE A 58 3.26 -6.08 -7.00
CA ILE A 58 3.73 -6.16 -5.60
C ILE A 58 3.72 -7.61 -5.12
N VAL A 59 2.64 -8.35 -5.37
CA VAL A 59 2.54 -9.79 -5.05
C VAL A 59 3.69 -10.58 -5.69
N ALA A 60 3.95 -10.37 -6.98
CA ALA A 60 5.04 -11.03 -7.67
C ALA A 60 6.43 -10.70 -7.07
N GLN A 61 6.64 -9.44 -6.67
CA GLN A 61 7.89 -9.01 -6.03
C GLN A 61 8.05 -9.62 -4.63
N LEU A 62 6.97 -9.71 -3.84
CA LEU A 62 7.00 -10.37 -2.51
C LEU A 62 7.40 -11.84 -2.64
N LEU A 63 6.77 -12.59 -3.54
CA LEU A 63 7.07 -14.00 -3.79
C LEU A 63 8.48 -14.21 -4.35
N PHE A 64 8.93 -13.33 -5.25
CA PHE A 64 10.29 -13.35 -5.78
C PHE A 64 11.33 -13.15 -4.67
N LEU A 65 11.15 -12.13 -3.81
CA LEU A 65 12.07 -11.84 -2.72
C LEU A 65 12.08 -12.94 -1.66
N GLU A 66 10.95 -13.58 -1.39
CA GLU A 66 10.91 -14.78 -0.54
C GLU A 66 11.76 -15.91 -1.14
N SER A 67 11.61 -16.19 -2.44
CA SER A 67 12.38 -17.24 -3.12
C SER A 67 13.89 -16.98 -3.12
N GLU A 68 14.31 -15.71 -3.18
CA GLU A 68 15.73 -15.32 -3.13
C GLU A 68 16.34 -15.49 -1.73
N ASN A 69 15.62 -15.09 -0.69
CA ASN A 69 16.05 -15.25 0.69
C ASN A 69 14.86 -15.16 1.66
N PRO A 70 14.41 -16.29 2.20
CA PRO A 70 13.24 -16.32 3.10
C PRO A 70 13.52 -15.80 4.52
N ASP A 71 14.76 -15.53 4.89
CA ASP A 71 15.15 -15.13 6.25
C ASP A 71 15.45 -13.64 6.40
N LYS A 72 15.42 -12.89 5.30
CA LYS A 72 15.64 -11.44 5.30
C LYS A 72 14.36 -10.65 5.09
N ASP A 73 14.19 -9.58 5.86
CA ASP A 73 13.05 -8.69 5.75
C ASP A 73 12.86 -8.13 4.33
N ILE A 74 11.62 -7.87 3.98
CA ILE A 74 11.20 -7.13 2.78
C ILE A 74 10.73 -5.75 3.23
N HIS A 75 11.07 -4.70 2.51
CA HIS A 75 10.71 -3.33 2.83
C HIS A 75 9.70 -2.77 1.83
N LEU A 76 8.47 -2.54 2.27
CA LEU A 76 7.41 -1.95 1.47
C LEU A 76 7.28 -0.45 1.76
N TYR A 77 7.65 0.39 0.79
CA TYR A 77 7.56 1.85 0.88
C TYR A 77 6.25 2.30 0.28
N ILE A 78 5.44 3.01 1.07
CA ILE A 78 4.05 3.35 0.75
C ILE A 78 3.89 4.86 0.56
N ASN A 79 3.40 5.26 -0.62
CA ASN A 79 2.90 6.60 -0.91
C ASN A 79 1.61 6.47 -1.74
N SER A 80 0.49 6.22 -1.07
CA SER A 80 -0.75 5.84 -1.73
C SER A 80 -1.98 6.52 -1.11
N PRO A 81 -2.92 7.00 -1.94
CA PRO A 81 -4.23 7.45 -1.49
C PRO A 81 -5.20 6.30 -1.16
N GLY A 82 -4.79 5.04 -1.34
CA GLY A 82 -5.66 3.86 -1.29
C GLY A 82 -6.23 3.49 -2.65
N GLY A 83 -7.32 2.74 -2.68
CA GLY A 83 -7.95 2.28 -3.92
C GLY A 83 -8.76 1.00 -3.74
N SER A 84 -8.69 0.08 -4.71
CA SER A 84 -9.44 -1.17 -4.73
C SER A 84 -9.18 -2.03 -3.49
N VAL A 85 -10.25 -2.39 -2.80
CA VAL A 85 -10.18 -3.25 -1.60
C VAL A 85 -9.67 -4.65 -1.97
N THR A 86 -10.17 -5.24 -3.05
CA THR A 86 -9.76 -6.59 -3.48
C THR A 86 -8.30 -6.64 -3.89
N ALA A 87 -7.83 -5.63 -4.62
CA ALA A 87 -6.41 -5.48 -4.97
C ALA A 87 -5.54 -5.31 -3.71
N GLY A 88 -5.97 -4.49 -2.75
CA GLY A 88 -5.25 -4.31 -1.49
C GLY A 88 -5.23 -5.57 -0.63
N MET A 89 -6.34 -6.31 -0.58
CA MET A 89 -6.39 -7.58 0.16
C MET A 89 -5.44 -8.63 -0.43
N SER A 90 -5.27 -8.69 -1.74
CA SER A 90 -4.28 -9.60 -2.36
C SER A 90 -2.84 -9.29 -1.92
N ILE A 91 -2.50 -8.01 -1.78
CA ILE A 91 -1.20 -7.58 -1.23
C ILE A 91 -1.11 -7.97 0.25
N TYR A 92 -2.12 -7.63 1.04
CA TYR A 92 -2.17 -7.93 2.47
C TYR A 92 -2.00 -9.42 2.76
N ASP A 93 -2.82 -10.25 2.13
CA ASP A 93 -2.76 -11.70 2.34
C ASP A 93 -1.38 -12.26 1.94
N THR A 94 -0.77 -11.74 0.86
CA THR A 94 0.58 -12.13 0.47
C THR A 94 1.63 -11.67 1.49
N MET A 95 1.51 -10.45 2.05
CA MET A 95 2.39 -9.98 3.13
C MET A 95 2.34 -10.89 4.36
N GLN A 96 1.15 -11.44 4.69
CA GLN A 96 0.98 -12.37 5.81
C GLN A 96 1.41 -13.80 5.45
N PHE A 97 1.37 -14.17 4.17
CA PHE A 97 1.65 -15.53 3.69
C PHE A 97 3.15 -15.81 3.53
N VAL A 98 3.93 -14.84 3.06
CA VAL A 98 5.38 -15.01 2.83
C VAL A 98 6.14 -15.16 4.15
N LYS A 99 7.19 -15.97 4.17
CA LYS A 99 8.01 -16.21 5.37
C LYS A 99 8.77 -14.99 5.87
N PRO A 100 9.37 -14.13 5.01
CA PRO A 100 10.04 -12.91 5.46
C PRO A 100 9.08 -11.95 6.16
N ASP A 101 9.55 -11.26 7.20
CA ASP A 101 8.83 -10.11 7.73
C ASP A 101 8.75 -9.00 6.69
N VAL A 102 7.56 -8.45 6.49
CA VAL A 102 7.35 -7.29 5.62
C VAL A 102 7.32 -6.02 6.47
N ALA A 103 8.42 -5.28 6.46
CA ALA A 103 8.52 -3.97 7.09
C ALA A 103 7.85 -2.91 6.21
N THR A 104 7.02 -2.03 6.79
CA THR A 104 6.29 -1.00 6.06
C THR A 104 6.76 0.41 6.44
N LEU A 105 6.89 1.29 5.44
CA LEU A 105 7.28 2.69 5.64
C LEU A 105 6.39 3.63 4.84
N CYS A 106 5.66 4.50 5.53
CA CYS A 106 4.93 5.59 4.88
C CYS A 106 5.87 6.72 4.49
N VAL A 107 5.88 7.05 3.18
CA VAL A 107 6.62 8.16 2.58
C VAL A 107 5.63 9.10 1.91
N GLY A 108 5.33 10.23 2.51
CA GLY A 108 4.31 11.17 2.04
C GLY A 108 2.93 10.85 2.60
N GLN A 109 2.21 9.89 2.05
CA GLN A 109 0.89 9.51 2.57
C GLN A 109 0.61 8.00 2.52
N ALA A 110 -0.17 7.55 3.48
CA ALA A 110 -0.82 6.25 3.47
C ALA A 110 -2.29 6.46 3.84
N ALA A 111 -3.18 6.43 2.87
CA ALA A 111 -4.59 6.69 3.09
C ALA A 111 -5.44 5.47 2.69
N SER A 112 -6.56 5.24 3.41
CA SER A 112 -7.52 4.18 3.10
C SER A 112 -6.82 2.80 3.02
N MET A 113 -6.89 2.12 1.88
CA MET A 113 -6.19 0.85 1.67
C MET A 113 -4.66 0.98 1.84
N GLY A 114 -4.06 2.17 1.59
CA GLY A 114 -2.65 2.44 1.88
C GLY A 114 -2.33 2.40 3.38
N ALA A 115 -3.21 2.97 4.23
CA ALA A 115 -3.08 2.90 5.69
C ALA A 115 -3.29 1.48 6.22
N PHE A 116 -4.21 0.75 5.61
CA PHE A 116 -4.46 -0.65 5.91
C PHE A 116 -3.22 -1.52 5.69
N LEU A 117 -2.56 -1.36 4.53
CA LEU A 117 -1.33 -2.07 4.19
C LEU A 117 -0.14 -1.62 5.06
N LEU A 118 -0.08 -0.33 5.43
CA LEU A 118 0.92 0.17 6.38
C LEU A 118 0.79 -0.54 7.73
N ALA A 119 -0.42 -0.60 8.27
CA ALA A 119 -0.72 -1.27 9.54
C ALA A 119 -0.50 -2.79 9.47
N GLY A 120 -0.68 -3.39 8.28
CA GLY A 120 -0.49 -4.82 8.00
C GLY A 120 0.97 -5.28 7.98
N GLY A 121 1.95 -4.39 8.13
CA GLY A 121 3.37 -4.75 8.27
C GLY A 121 3.66 -5.55 9.54
N ALA A 122 4.83 -6.18 9.57
CA ALA A 122 5.28 -6.95 10.73
C ALA A 122 5.37 -6.08 11.99
N ALA A 123 4.92 -6.60 13.12
CA ALA A 123 4.92 -5.90 14.39
C ALA A 123 6.34 -5.44 14.77
N GLY A 124 6.47 -4.17 15.18
CA GLY A 124 7.75 -3.52 15.48
C GLY A 124 8.50 -2.99 14.26
N LYS A 125 8.00 -3.23 13.04
CA LYS A 125 8.66 -2.85 11.77
C LYS A 125 7.80 -1.92 10.87
N ARG A 126 6.76 -1.30 11.45
CA ARG A 126 5.89 -0.35 10.77
C ARG A 126 6.31 1.07 11.11
N ALA A 127 6.53 1.91 10.11
CA ALA A 127 7.07 3.24 10.33
C ALA A 127 6.47 4.32 9.43
N CYS A 128 6.62 5.57 9.85
CA CYS A 128 6.37 6.76 9.05
C CYS A 128 7.60 7.68 9.01
N LEU A 129 7.76 8.45 7.93
CA LEU A 129 8.62 9.63 7.94
C LEU A 129 7.92 10.79 8.66
N PRO A 130 8.67 11.78 9.21
CA PRO A 130 8.13 12.79 10.14
C PRO A 130 7.00 13.67 9.60
N ASN A 131 6.93 13.87 8.29
CA ASN A 131 5.93 14.72 7.63
C ASN A 131 4.90 13.92 6.82
N SER A 132 4.80 12.62 7.07
CA SER A 132 3.81 11.76 6.43
C SER A 132 2.41 12.00 6.97
N ARG A 133 1.40 11.56 6.23
CA ARG A 133 0.00 11.54 6.68
C ARG A 133 -0.57 10.14 6.58
N VAL A 134 -1.32 9.76 7.58
CA VAL A 134 -2.09 8.51 7.58
C VAL A 134 -3.57 8.85 7.66
N MET A 135 -4.41 8.13 6.91
CA MET A 135 -5.86 8.32 6.97
C MET A 135 -6.56 6.97 6.88
N ILE A 136 -7.47 6.75 7.80
CA ILE A 136 -8.35 5.57 7.79
C ILE A 136 -9.80 5.98 7.58
N HIS A 137 -10.55 5.18 6.86
CA HIS A 137 -11.98 5.30 6.68
C HIS A 137 -12.61 3.97 6.23
N GLN A 138 -13.94 3.88 6.27
CA GLN A 138 -14.67 2.71 5.79
C GLN A 138 -14.57 2.56 4.26
N PRO A 139 -14.74 1.34 3.72
CA PRO A 139 -14.73 1.12 2.27
C PRO A 139 -15.86 1.91 1.60
N LEU A 140 -15.54 2.55 0.49
CA LEU A 140 -16.52 3.16 -0.40
C LEU A 140 -17.10 2.08 -1.29
N GLY A 141 -18.42 2.07 -1.45
CA GLY A 141 -19.10 1.15 -2.34
C GLY A 141 -20.50 1.66 -2.68
N GLY A 142 -21.00 1.23 -3.82
CA GLY A 142 -22.35 1.50 -4.26
C GLY A 142 -22.74 0.49 -5.34
N TYR A 143 -24.04 0.23 -5.46
CA TYR A 143 -24.59 -0.64 -6.48
C TYR A 143 -25.92 -0.09 -6.97
N GLN A 144 -26.16 -0.20 -8.28
CA GLN A 144 -27.40 0.19 -8.92
C GLN A 144 -27.95 -1.01 -9.71
N GLY A 145 -29.17 -1.41 -9.43
CA GLY A 145 -29.79 -2.58 -10.06
C GLY A 145 -31.14 -2.93 -9.44
N GLN A 146 -31.54 -4.20 -9.55
CA GLN A 146 -32.79 -4.70 -8.96
C GLN A 146 -32.67 -4.73 -7.42
N ALA A 147 -33.80 -4.59 -6.71
CA ALA A 147 -33.82 -4.53 -5.25
C ALA A 147 -33.08 -5.70 -4.57
N SER A 148 -33.25 -6.92 -5.08
CA SER A 148 -32.60 -8.11 -4.57
C SER A 148 -31.07 -8.05 -4.74
N ASP A 149 -30.59 -7.54 -5.88
CA ASP A 149 -29.17 -7.39 -6.14
C ASP A 149 -28.55 -6.31 -5.25
N ILE A 150 -29.26 -5.19 -5.05
CA ILE A 150 -28.83 -4.13 -4.11
C ILE A 150 -28.67 -4.71 -2.70
N GLU A 151 -29.60 -5.54 -2.24
CA GLU A 151 -29.51 -6.18 -0.92
C GLU A 151 -28.30 -7.12 -0.82
N ILE A 152 -28.02 -7.93 -1.85
CA ILE A 152 -26.87 -8.82 -1.90
C ILE A 152 -25.56 -8.03 -1.82
N HIS A 153 -25.41 -7.00 -2.65
CA HIS A 153 -24.19 -6.16 -2.66
C HIS A 153 -24.04 -5.37 -1.36
N THR A 154 -25.13 -4.88 -0.77
CA THR A 154 -25.09 -4.19 0.53
C THR A 154 -24.56 -5.12 1.62
N ARG A 155 -25.05 -6.35 1.70
CA ARG A 155 -24.55 -7.35 2.66
C ARG A 155 -23.06 -7.64 2.47
N GLU A 156 -22.60 -7.75 1.23
CA GLU A 156 -21.20 -7.99 0.95
C GLU A 156 -20.31 -6.79 1.36
N ILE A 157 -20.72 -5.56 1.07
CA ILE A 157 -19.99 -4.35 1.51
C ILE A 157 -19.91 -4.28 3.04
N LEU A 158 -20.99 -4.60 3.76
CA LEU A 158 -20.97 -4.63 5.23
C LEU A 158 -20.05 -5.71 5.78
N LYS A 159 -19.99 -6.88 5.14
CA LYS A 159 -19.06 -7.95 5.49
C LYS A 159 -17.59 -7.54 5.26
N ILE A 160 -17.30 -6.93 4.11
CA ILE A 160 -15.97 -6.38 3.80
C ILE A 160 -15.57 -5.35 4.86
N ARG A 161 -16.45 -4.39 5.18
CA ARG A 161 -16.22 -3.40 6.24
C ARG A 161 -15.86 -4.07 7.57
N HIS A 162 -16.63 -5.08 7.98
CA HIS A 162 -16.35 -5.81 9.22
C HIS A 162 -14.99 -6.51 9.19
N THR A 163 -14.64 -7.16 8.10
CA THR A 163 -13.36 -7.83 7.92
C THR A 163 -12.19 -6.84 8.02
N LEU A 164 -12.26 -5.71 7.29
CA LEU A 164 -11.22 -4.69 7.34
C LEU A 164 -11.07 -4.09 8.75
N ASN A 165 -12.18 -3.79 9.42
CA ASN A 165 -12.14 -3.27 10.78
C ASN A 165 -11.55 -4.28 11.77
N SER A 166 -11.86 -5.57 11.62
CA SER A 166 -11.31 -6.63 12.47
C SER A 166 -9.80 -6.77 12.29
N ILE A 167 -9.31 -6.68 11.05
CA ILE A 167 -7.88 -6.72 10.74
C ILE A 167 -7.17 -5.48 11.31
N LEU A 168 -7.74 -4.29 11.13
CA LEU A 168 -7.19 -3.07 11.74
C LEU A 168 -7.15 -3.16 13.27
N ALA A 169 -8.22 -3.67 13.90
CA ALA A 169 -8.25 -3.87 15.34
C ALA A 169 -7.15 -4.83 15.81
N HIS A 170 -6.90 -5.91 15.06
CA HIS A 170 -5.82 -6.85 15.34
C HIS A 170 -4.44 -6.18 15.28
N HIS A 171 -4.15 -5.43 14.22
CA HIS A 171 -2.83 -4.81 14.03
C HIS A 171 -2.58 -3.60 14.93
N THR A 172 -3.62 -2.85 15.28
CA THR A 172 -3.48 -1.63 16.09
C THR A 172 -3.62 -1.88 17.59
N GLY A 173 -4.21 -3.01 17.99
CA GLY A 173 -4.59 -3.26 19.37
C GLY A 173 -5.81 -2.45 19.85
N GLN A 174 -6.45 -1.69 18.96
CA GLN A 174 -7.67 -0.93 19.28
C GLN A 174 -8.89 -1.87 19.37
N LYS A 175 -9.91 -1.45 20.13
CA LYS A 175 -11.18 -2.18 20.15
C LYS A 175 -11.89 -2.06 18.81
N LEU A 176 -12.57 -3.13 18.37
CA LEU A 176 -13.34 -3.13 17.11
C LEU A 176 -14.36 -1.99 17.03
N GLU A 177 -15.01 -1.66 18.16
CA GLU A 177 -15.96 -0.54 18.26
C GLU A 177 -15.29 0.82 18.00
N THR A 178 -14.07 1.01 18.52
CA THR A 178 -13.25 2.21 18.29
C THR A 178 -12.91 2.35 16.82
N ILE A 179 -12.38 1.28 16.22
CA ILE A 179 -12.09 1.23 14.78
C ILE A 179 -13.37 1.54 13.97
N GLY A 180 -14.50 0.91 14.32
CA GLY A 180 -15.77 1.13 13.62
C GLY A 180 -16.27 2.56 13.66
N LYS A 181 -16.04 3.27 14.78
CA LYS A 181 -16.38 4.68 14.98
C LYS A 181 -15.44 5.60 14.20
N ASP A 182 -14.14 5.36 14.32
CA ASP A 182 -13.12 6.24 13.75
C ASP A 182 -13.03 6.10 12.22
N THR A 183 -13.32 4.91 11.68
CA THR A 183 -13.39 4.68 10.24
C THR A 183 -14.71 5.09 9.60
N ASP A 184 -15.71 5.56 10.36
CA ASP A 184 -17.00 5.97 9.77
C ASP A 184 -16.87 7.14 8.80
N ARG A 185 -15.90 8.01 9.02
CA ARG A 185 -15.50 9.11 8.13
C ARG A 185 -13.97 9.19 8.06
N ASP A 186 -13.47 10.07 7.19
CA ASP A 186 -12.04 10.28 7.05
C ASP A 186 -11.41 10.71 8.37
N TYR A 187 -10.55 9.84 8.91
CA TYR A 187 -9.81 10.09 10.14
C TYR A 187 -8.32 10.25 9.84
N PHE A 188 -7.89 11.49 9.77
CA PHE A 188 -6.50 11.86 9.47
C PHE A 188 -5.63 11.87 10.71
N MET A 189 -4.41 11.36 10.58
CA MET A 189 -3.41 11.31 11.64
C MET A 189 -2.06 11.78 11.11
N ASP A 190 -1.36 12.58 11.92
CA ASP A 190 0.07 12.77 11.78
C ASP A 190 0.83 11.52 12.26
N PRO A 191 2.17 11.42 12.06
CA PRO A 191 2.93 10.23 12.45
C PRO A 191 2.88 9.92 13.95
N GLN A 192 2.81 10.93 14.82
CA GLN A 192 2.72 10.70 16.26
C GLN A 192 1.35 10.13 16.63
N GLN A 193 0.28 10.70 16.09
CA GLN A 193 -1.08 10.20 16.29
C GLN A 193 -1.23 8.77 15.75
N ALA A 194 -0.65 8.47 14.55
CA ALA A 194 -0.67 7.13 13.97
C ALA A 194 0.08 6.11 14.83
N LYS A 195 1.19 6.52 15.48
CA LYS A 195 1.93 5.69 16.42
C LYS A 195 1.13 5.44 17.69
N ASP A 196 0.56 6.49 18.29
CA ASP A 196 -0.24 6.38 19.51
C ASP A 196 -1.51 5.56 19.30
N TYR A 197 -2.05 5.59 18.07
CA TYR A 197 -3.18 4.77 17.64
C TYR A 197 -2.81 3.29 17.45
N GLY A 198 -1.54 2.98 17.16
CA GLY A 198 -1.03 1.64 16.91
C GLY A 198 -0.96 1.24 15.43
N LEU A 199 -1.17 2.17 14.50
CA LEU A 199 -1.02 1.92 13.05
C LEU A 199 0.44 1.72 12.65
N ILE A 200 1.37 2.34 13.39
CA ILE A 200 2.82 2.21 13.22
C ILE A 200 3.52 2.03 14.57
N ASP A 201 4.76 1.59 14.51
CA ASP A 201 5.61 1.34 15.70
C ASP A 201 6.63 2.45 15.93
N SER A 202 7.06 3.15 14.87
CA SER A 202 8.14 4.14 14.95
C SER A 202 8.01 5.27 13.93
N ILE A 203 8.66 6.40 14.25
CA ILE A 203 8.86 7.53 13.33
C ILE A 203 10.35 7.59 13.03
N LEU A 204 10.71 7.55 11.73
CA LEU A 204 12.10 7.53 11.28
C LEU A 204 12.53 8.93 10.84
N ASP A 205 13.21 9.67 11.71
CA ASP A 205 13.71 11.02 11.41
C ASP A 205 14.99 10.99 10.56
N LYS A 206 15.93 10.12 10.90
CA LYS A 206 17.19 9.94 10.16
C LYS A 206 17.57 8.47 10.06
N ARG A 207 18.19 8.09 8.93
CA ARG A 207 18.85 6.80 8.86
C ARG A 207 19.98 6.74 9.88
N VAL A 208 19.91 5.78 10.80
CA VAL A 208 21.05 5.50 11.68
C VAL A 208 22.12 4.82 10.81
N PRO A 209 23.38 5.32 10.76
CA PRO A 209 24.44 4.62 10.04
C PRO A 209 24.61 3.22 10.63
N ASN A 210 24.64 2.21 9.77
CA ASN A 210 25.04 0.87 10.21
C ASN A 210 26.45 0.96 10.79
N LYS A 211 26.60 0.59 12.06
CA LYS A 211 27.92 0.44 12.71
C LYS A 211 28.63 -0.76 12.16
#